data_0460fe4077a949dd1afed6e2e7c83140
#
_entry.id   0460fe4077a949dd1afed6e2e7c83140
#
_cell.length_a   1.000
_cell.length_b   1.000
_cell.length_c   1.000
_cell.angle_alpha   90.00
_cell.angle_beta   90.00
_cell.angle_gamma   90.00
#
_symmetry.space_group_name_H-M   'P 1'
#
loop_
_entity.id
_entity.type
_entity.pdbx_description
1 polymer ?
#
loop_
_entity_poly.entity_id
_entity_poly.type
_entity_poly.pdbx_seq_one_letter_code
_entity_poly.pdbx_strand_id
1 'polypeptide(L)'
;MFYKPKNAQATRVSRRRFLELGGYGATMLGTGSLAVGLNSTIMASRVQAASSDEAKWKQYAGSKLTFLSENTPPSFAIRDNIKTFYDLTGIEVEILTDDLPVVPQKAGIDLRSGKSDYVLNYIQDKPIGAPFADFYVDLSKMFGDDTLPQDVDGYGDDAWFENFLSACGRFYSGDKIIALPYDAAIAVTFFRQDLFEAHTKDFEAEYGYRLEYNADSTWKNVLDIATFFKTLKEGGADVPYGYAQHQGSFAWTTQLDIQRMMFAHGRWLDFDIDDKLGSKEPGPTNWGDDQSVLMLEKFKALADVSHPDNLANGTLELNTVYQSGNIAMQVQYHEFAASVEDTNTSVAAGGKTAYAPCPKGEASWILNGGPAVNGTNCGIGGIGINANAPEDLQRAAYLFAIWSTSKNIQYDVLKGLGGTPTRKSVLEIPEVQAAQQRPSAMPNALTFDAVYNYGIKDPNFVLGPKIPEANEYHSLIASETQRMLSGEMSPADTAASLKEQLDELNDV
;
A
#
# COMPACT_ATOMS: atom_id res chain seq x y z
N MET A 1 -7.50 -7.04 -30.19
CA MET A 1 -8.90 -6.67 -30.54
C MET A 1 -9.26 -5.52 -29.63
N PHE A 2 -9.27 -4.29 -30.14
CA PHE A 2 -9.35 -3.06 -29.32
C PHE A 2 -10.79 -2.84 -28.84
N TYR A 3 -10.94 -2.74 -27.50
CA TYR A 3 -12.22 -2.41 -26.87
C TYR A 3 -12.43 -0.88 -26.89
N LYS A 4 -13.49 -0.41 -27.55
CA LYS A 4 -13.96 0.97 -27.47
C LYS A 4 -14.99 1.09 -26.36
N PRO A 5 -14.84 1.97 -25.37
CA PRO A 5 -15.91 2.20 -24.40
C PRO A 5 -17.05 3.00 -25.00
N LYS A 6 -18.28 2.58 -24.70
CA LYS A 6 -19.51 3.31 -25.04
C LYS A 6 -19.68 4.48 -24.06
N ASN A 7 -20.07 5.61 -24.61
CA ASN A 7 -20.36 6.87 -23.95
C ASN A 7 -21.11 6.74 -22.62
N ALA A 8 -20.46 7.08 -21.52
CA ALA A 8 -21.12 7.47 -20.29
C ALA A 8 -21.39 8.99 -20.35
N GLN A 9 -22.63 9.38 -20.23
CA GLN A 9 -23.04 10.79 -20.16
C GLN A 9 -22.50 11.40 -18.87
N ALA A 10 -21.52 12.28 -18.97
CA ALA A 10 -21.02 13.09 -17.88
C ALA A 10 -22.13 14.02 -17.36
N THR A 11 -22.56 13.79 -16.14
CA THR A 11 -23.47 14.70 -15.42
C THR A 11 -22.67 15.96 -15.09
N ARG A 12 -22.89 17.03 -15.83
CA ARG A 12 -22.29 18.34 -15.59
C ARG A 12 -22.77 18.88 -14.24
N VAL A 13 -21.88 18.91 -13.26
CA VAL A 13 -22.09 19.68 -12.04
C VAL A 13 -21.98 21.16 -12.41
N SER A 14 -23.07 21.89 -12.26
CA SER A 14 -23.12 23.32 -12.64
C SER A 14 -22.38 24.16 -11.60
N ARG A 15 -21.76 25.28 -12.06
CA ARG A 15 -21.13 26.33 -11.23
C ARG A 15 -21.99 26.80 -10.04
N ARG A 16 -23.28 26.60 -10.10
CA ARG A 16 -24.26 27.00 -9.07
C ARG A 16 -24.17 26.11 -7.82
N ARG A 17 -23.81 24.83 -7.95
CA ARG A 17 -23.67 23.89 -6.81
C ARG A 17 -22.39 24.09 -5.99
N PHE A 18 -21.36 24.66 -6.60
CA PHE A 18 -20.11 25.02 -5.90
C PHE A 18 -20.29 26.26 -4.99
N LEU A 19 -21.23 27.13 -5.32
CA LEU A 19 -21.54 28.34 -4.53
C LEU A 19 -22.58 28.08 -3.42
N GLU A 20 -23.33 26.98 -3.48
CA GLU A 20 -24.36 26.64 -2.49
C GLU A 20 -23.81 25.97 -1.23
N LEU A 21 -22.58 25.44 -1.27
CA LEU A 21 -21.88 24.83 -0.10
C LEU A 21 -21.14 25.86 0.77
N GLY A 22 -21.09 27.13 0.35
CA GLY A 22 -20.50 28.25 1.12
C GLY A 22 -21.50 29.08 1.95
N GLY A 23 -22.76 28.72 1.98
CA GLY A 23 -23.81 29.57 2.52
C GLY A 23 -24.65 28.97 3.66
N TYR A 24 -24.09 28.80 4.84
CA TYR A 24 -24.86 28.70 6.07
C TYR A 24 -24.42 29.80 7.05
N GLY A 25 -25.28 30.81 7.19
CA GLY A 25 -25.16 31.75 8.29
C GLY A 25 -25.60 33.16 7.93
N ALA A 26 -26.88 33.47 8.05
CA ALA A 26 -27.32 34.70 8.69
C ALA A 26 -28.85 34.91 8.50
N THR A 27 -29.60 34.62 9.51
CA THR A 27 -30.84 35.34 9.82
C THR A 27 -30.98 35.45 11.34
N MET A 28 -30.54 36.58 11.88
CA MET A 28 -31.09 37.13 13.13
C MET A 28 -31.04 38.65 13.00
N LEU A 29 -32.21 39.22 12.88
CA LEU A 29 -32.51 40.66 13.07
C LEU A 29 -32.57 40.92 14.57
N GLY A 30 -31.88 41.94 15.04
CA GLY A 30 -32.06 42.47 16.40
C GLY A 30 -30.96 43.42 16.87
N THR A 31 -31.16 44.71 16.63
CA THR A 31 -30.73 45.90 17.38
C THR A 31 -29.37 45.95 18.09
N GLY A 32 -28.47 46.83 17.64
CA GLY A 32 -27.33 47.30 18.41
C GLY A 32 -26.13 47.80 17.59
N SER A 33 -25.98 49.10 17.46
CA SER A 33 -24.99 49.79 16.61
C SER A 33 -23.50 49.69 17.04
N LEU A 34 -23.07 48.58 17.64
CA LEU A 34 -21.67 48.34 18.03
C LEU A 34 -21.04 47.09 17.36
N ALA A 35 -21.80 46.36 16.55
CA ALA A 35 -21.32 45.12 15.93
C ALA A 35 -20.78 45.28 14.49
N VAL A 36 -20.89 46.44 13.87
CA VAL A 36 -20.55 46.65 12.45
C VAL A 36 -19.03 46.71 12.21
N GLY A 37 -18.24 47.15 13.20
CA GLY A 37 -16.82 47.27 13.05
C GLY A 37 -16.05 45.92 13.13
N LEU A 38 -16.52 45.01 13.99
CA LEU A 38 -15.82 43.68 14.20
C LEU A 38 -16.14 42.69 13.09
N ASN A 39 -17.39 42.70 12.56
CA ASN A 39 -17.76 41.79 11.46
C ASN A 39 -17.10 42.19 10.12
N SER A 40 -16.89 43.47 9.87
CA SER A 40 -16.20 43.93 8.65
C SER A 40 -14.72 43.59 8.67
N THR A 41 -14.07 43.65 9.83
CA THR A 41 -12.67 43.29 9.99
C THR A 41 -12.45 41.79 9.87
N ILE A 42 -13.34 40.96 10.42
CA ILE A 42 -13.30 39.49 10.31
C ILE A 42 -13.61 39.04 8.86
N MET A 43 -14.57 39.65 8.19
CA MET A 43 -14.85 39.39 6.79
C MET A 43 -13.72 39.85 5.87
N ALA A 44 -13.15 41.04 6.11
CA ALA A 44 -12.04 41.54 5.35
C ALA A 44 -10.78 40.67 5.55
N SER A 45 -10.50 40.20 6.77
CA SER A 45 -9.38 39.28 7.02
C SER A 45 -9.58 37.90 6.39
N ARG A 46 -10.83 37.36 6.37
CA ARG A 46 -11.13 36.09 5.69
C ARG A 46 -11.04 36.21 4.16
N VAL A 47 -11.49 37.30 3.57
CA VAL A 47 -11.38 37.58 2.15
C VAL A 47 -9.91 37.78 1.75
N GLN A 48 -9.13 38.47 2.58
CA GLN A 48 -7.70 38.69 2.34
C GLN A 48 -6.89 37.39 2.51
N ALA A 49 -7.22 36.53 3.48
CA ALA A 49 -6.60 35.22 3.64
C ALA A 49 -6.94 34.31 2.44
N ALA A 50 -8.20 34.25 2.02
CA ALA A 50 -8.61 33.46 0.84
C ALA A 50 -7.94 33.93 -0.45
N SER A 51 -7.75 35.25 -0.64
CA SER A 51 -7.04 35.79 -1.81
C SER A 51 -5.53 35.54 -1.76
N SER A 52 -4.92 35.53 -0.57
CA SER A 52 -3.50 35.20 -0.41
C SER A 52 -3.23 33.73 -0.68
N ASP A 53 -4.12 32.83 -0.27
CA ASP A 53 -3.99 31.40 -0.53
C ASP A 53 -4.18 31.07 -2.02
N GLU A 54 -5.11 31.71 -2.72
CA GLU A 54 -5.26 31.55 -4.15
C GLU A 54 -4.00 32.01 -4.92
N ALA A 55 -3.38 33.13 -4.50
CA ALA A 55 -2.15 33.62 -5.10
C ALA A 55 -0.99 32.63 -4.91
N LYS A 56 -0.89 32.00 -3.73
CA LYS A 56 0.13 30.97 -3.44
C LYS A 56 0.00 29.74 -4.33
N TRP A 57 -1.23 29.29 -4.61
CA TRP A 57 -1.48 28.18 -5.52
C TRP A 57 -1.11 28.49 -6.97
N LYS A 58 -1.22 29.75 -7.40
CA LYS A 58 -0.98 30.18 -8.79
C LYS A 58 0.43 30.72 -9.07
N GLN A 59 1.28 30.83 -8.06
CA GLN A 59 2.60 31.45 -8.20
C GLN A 59 3.54 30.81 -9.23
N TYR A 60 3.33 29.51 -9.53
CA TYR A 60 4.10 28.75 -10.52
C TYR A 60 3.28 28.41 -11.78
N ALA A 61 2.21 29.17 -12.07
CA ALA A 61 1.37 28.94 -13.24
C ALA A 61 2.19 28.97 -14.53
N GLY A 62 1.90 28.03 -15.45
CA GLY A 62 2.65 27.84 -16.69
C GLY A 62 3.86 26.89 -16.57
N SER A 63 4.23 26.45 -15.37
CA SER A 63 5.22 25.40 -15.20
C SER A 63 4.72 24.07 -15.77
N LYS A 64 5.67 23.22 -16.18
CA LYS A 64 5.42 21.86 -16.68
C LYS A 64 6.21 20.87 -15.84
N LEU A 65 5.52 19.87 -15.33
CA LEU A 65 6.09 18.82 -14.50
C LEU A 65 5.86 17.48 -15.18
N THR A 66 6.79 16.55 -14.97
CA THR A 66 6.62 15.13 -15.34
C THR A 66 6.64 14.29 -14.07
N PHE A 67 5.62 13.48 -13.87
CA PHE A 67 5.54 12.51 -12.78
C PHE A 67 5.70 11.09 -13.32
N LEU A 68 6.80 10.43 -12.95
CA LEU A 68 7.01 9.01 -13.22
C LEU A 68 6.40 8.20 -12.06
N SER A 69 5.37 7.42 -12.35
CA SER A 69 4.61 6.66 -11.38
C SER A 69 4.46 5.19 -11.76
N GLU A 70 3.93 4.40 -10.84
CA GLU A 70 3.59 2.99 -11.07
C GLU A 70 2.19 2.85 -11.69
N ASN A 71 1.97 1.76 -12.44
CA ASN A 71 0.66 1.35 -12.98
C ASN A 71 -0.27 0.86 -11.85
N THR A 72 -0.77 1.77 -11.02
CA THR A 72 -1.68 1.46 -9.90
C THR A 72 -3.01 2.21 -10.00
N PRO A 73 -4.10 1.68 -9.41
CA PRO A 73 -5.37 2.39 -9.34
C PRO A 73 -5.26 3.81 -8.77
N PRO A 74 -4.52 4.09 -7.68
CA PRO A 74 -4.29 5.45 -7.19
C PRO A 74 -3.64 6.38 -8.20
N SER A 75 -2.63 5.92 -8.94
CA SER A 75 -1.96 6.71 -9.99
C SER A 75 -2.92 7.10 -11.11
N PHE A 76 -3.78 6.16 -11.54
CA PHE A 76 -4.80 6.45 -12.55
C PHE A 76 -5.87 7.40 -12.04
N ALA A 77 -6.31 7.25 -10.79
CA ALA A 77 -7.29 8.14 -10.19
C ALA A 77 -6.77 9.58 -10.04
N ILE A 78 -5.49 9.77 -9.68
CA ILE A 78 -4.85 11.08 -9.66
C ILE A 78 -4.82 11.67 -11.08
N ARG A 79 -4.44 10.87 -12.10
CA ARG A 79 -4.44 11.29 -13.50
C ARG A 79 -5.83 11.72 -13.97
N ASP A 80 -6.88 11.00 -13.59
CA ASP A 80 -8.25 11.31 -13.97
C ASP A 80 -8.76 12.62 -13.31
N ASN A 81 -8.19 13.00 -12.17
CA ASN A 81 -8.48 14.23 -11.44
C ASN A 81 -7.52 15.39 -11.78
N ILE A 82 -6.51 15.19 -12.63
CA ILE A 82 -5.43 16.17 -12.88
C ILE A 82 -5.93 17.54 -13.33
N LYS A 83 -7.07 17.58 -14.02
CA LYS A 83 -7.68 18.84 -14.43
C LYS A 83 -8.01 19.76 -13.25
N THR A 84 -8.36 19.21 -12.09
CA THR A 84 -8.66 20.01 -10.89
C THR A 84 -7.40 20.68 -10.33
N PHE A 85 -6.24 20.03 -10.46
CA PHE A 85 -4.95 20.63 -10.15
C PHE A 85 -4.60 21.77 -11.10
N TYR A 86 -4.74 21.54 -12.41
CA TYR A 86 -4.51 22.59 -13.41
C TYR A 86 -5.43 23.81 -13.19
N ASP A 87 -6.70 23.60 -12.97
CA ASP A 87 -7.68 24.68 -12.71
C ASP A 87 -7.30 25.50 -11.45
N LEU A 88 -6.75 24.83 -10.44
CA LEU A 88 -6.29 25.44 -9.19
C LEU A 88 -5.00 26.25 -9.37
N THR A 89 -4.02 25.69 -10.10
CA THR A 89 -2.62 26.17 -10.08
C THR A 89 -2.18 26.79 -11.39
N GLY A 90 -2.73 26.36 -12.54
CA GLY A 90 -2.22 26.67 -13.88
C GLY A 90 -0.92 25.88 -14.22
N ILE A 91 -0.56 24.87 -13.44
CA ILE A 91 0.60 23.99 -13.67
C ILE A 91 0.15 22.79 -14.50
N GLU A 92 0.88 22.46 -15.57
CA GLU A 92 0.66 21.26 -16.36
C GLU A 92 1.46 20.10 -15.75
N VAL A 93 0.84 18.93 -15.55
CA VAL A 93 1.54 17.72 -15.11
C VAL A 93 1.26 16.59 -16.08
N GLU A 94 2.32 16.02 -16.65
CA GLU A 94 2.29 14.79 -17.41
C GLU A 94 2.57 13.62 -16.47
N ILE A 95 1.63 12.68 -16.38
CA ILE A 95 1.76 11.48 -15.53
C ILE A 95 2.09 10.31 -16.45
N LEU A 96 3.32 9.80 -16.32
CA LEU A 96 3.82 8.62 -17.01
C LEU A 96 3.78 7.45 -16.05
N THR A 97 3.15 6.35 -16.44
CA THR A 97 3.06 5.15 -15.60
C THR A 97 3.72 3.96 -16.28
N ASP A 98 4.44 3.18 -15.49
CA ASP A 98 5.09 1.93 -15.90
C ASP A 98 4.89 0.86 -14.82
N ASP A 99 5.21 -0.38 -15.15
CA ASP A 99 5.22 -1.47 -14.18
C ASP A 99 6.34 -1.29 -13.14
N LEU A 100 6.10 -1.72 -11.91
CA LEU A 100 7.03 -1.53 -10.79
C LEU A 100 8.50 -1.90 -11.08
N PRO A 101 8.84 -2.96 -11.83
CA PRO A 101 10.24 -3.25 -12.15
C PRO A 101 10.93 -2.20 -13.04
N VAL A 102 10.16 -1.43 -13.80
CA VAL A 102 10.67 -0.44 -14.77
C VAL A 102 10.86 0.92 -14.11
N VAL A 103 9.98 1.28 -13.20
CA VAL A 103 10.00 2.61 -12.52
C VAL A 103 11.33 2.92 -11.84
N PRO A 104 11.91 2.04 -10.97
CA PRO A 104 13.19 2.32 -10.32
C PRO A 104 14.36 2.40 -11.29
N GLN A 105 14.33 1.67 -12.41
CA GLN A 105 15.37 1.75 -13.44
C GLN A 105 15.37 3.13 -14.11
N LYS A 106 14.20 3.61 -14.54
CA LYS A 106 14.05 4.94 -15.17
C LYS A 106 14.40 6.06 -14.19
N ALA A 107 13.83 6.00 -12.96
CA ALA A 107 14.14 6.97 -11.92
C ALA A 107 15.63 7.01 -11.60
N GLY A 108 16.25 5.83 -11.41
CA GLY A 108 17.67 5.73 -11.05
C GLY A 108 18.62 6.28 -12.13
N ILE A 109 18.31 6.08 -13.42
CA ILE A 109 19.08 6.65 -14.52
C ILE A 109 18.99 8.18 -14.49
N ASP A 110 17.78 8.72 -14.34
CA ASP A 110 17.55 10.18 -14.33
C ASP A 110 18.25 10.83 -13.12
N LEU A 111 18.02 10.32 -11.92
CA LEU A 111 18.60 10.82 -10.67
C LEU A 111 20.14 10.81 -10.69
N ARG A 112 20.77 9.67 -11.05
CA ARG A 112 22.23 9.54 -11.07
C ARG A 112 22.89 10.35 -12.18
N SER A 113 22.18 10.64 -13.27
CA SER A 113 22.71 11.48 -14.37
C SER A 113 22.73 12.97 -14.04
N GLY A 114 22.16 13.38 -12.90
CA GLY A 114 22.01 14.79 -12.52
C GLY A 114 20.92 15.51 -13.32
N LYS A 115 20.04 14.75 -14.01
CA LYS A 115 18.91 15.31 -14.76
C LYS A 115 17.66 15.38 -13.89
N SER A 116 16.62 15.96 -14.44
CA SER A 116 15.29 16.04 -13.85
C SER A 116 14.22 15.91 -14.92
N ASP A 117 14.43 14.96 -15.84
CA ASP A 117 13.42 14.62 -16.86
C ASP A 117 12.12 14.18 -16.16
N TYR A 118 12.24 13.56 -14.99
CA TYR A 118 11.15 13.28 -14.06
C TYR A 118 11.31 14.15 -12.81
N VAL A 119 10.58 15.26 -12.73
CA VAL A 119 10.60 16.17 -11.57
C VAL A 119 9.96 15.50 -10.35
N LEU A 120 8.90 14.72 -10.57
CA LEU A 120 8.17 13.95 -9.56
C LEU A 120 8.40 12.47 -9.79
N ASN A 121 8.66 11.72 -8.72
CA ASN A 121 8.88 10.29 -8.78
C ASN A 121 7.99 9.57 -7.76
N TYR A 122 7.47 8.41 -8.17
CA TYR A 122 6.90 7.43 -7.27
C TYR A 122 8.00 6.87 -6.37
N ILE A 123 7.79 6.94 -5.08
CA ILE A 123 8.73 6.42 -4.07
C ILE A 123 8.07 5.26 -3.34
N GLN A 124 8.59 4.07 -3.56
CA GLN A 124 8.31 2.92 -2.70
C GLN A 124 9.55 2.62 -1.85
N ASP A 125 9.37 2.13 -0.64
CA ASP A 125 10.43 1.99 0.37
C ASP A 125 11.71 1.33 -0.17
N LYS A 126 11.59 0.12 -0.69
CA LYS A 126 12.71 -0.73 -1.08
C LYS A 126 13.30 -0.38 -2.45
N PRO A 127 12.51 -0.39 -3.56
CA PRO A 127 13.12 -0.28 -4.89
C PRO A 127 13.61 1.11 -5.26
N ILE A 128 13.08 2.17 -4.63
CA ILE A 128 13.38 3.56 -4.99
C ILE A 128 13.80 4.36 -3.76
N GLY A 129 13.05 4.26 -2.66
CA GLY A 129 13.29 5.09 -1.48
C GLY A 129 14.67 4.84 -0.89
N ALA A 130 14.99 3.62 -0.52
CA ALA A 130 16.26 3.27 0.10
C ALA A 130 17.47 3.53 -0.83
N PRO A 131 17.51 3.04 -2.09
CA PRO A 131 18.67 3.26 -2.98
C PRO A 131 18.90 4.72 -3.39
N PHE A 132 17.86 5.57 -3.34
CA PHE A 132 17.93 6.93 -3.87
C PHE A 132 17.53 8.03 -2.89
N ALA A 133 17.44 7.77 -1.59
CA ALA A 133 16.99 8.73 -0.58
C ALA A 133 17.71 10.09 -0.64
N ASP A 134 19.00 10.09 -0.96
CA ASP A 134 19.83 11.29 -1.02
C ASP A 134 19.53 12.19 -2.23
N PHE A 135 18.87 11.65 -3.28
CA PHE A 135 18.56 12.38 -4.50
C PHE A 135 17.23 13.13 -4.45
N TYR A 136 16.51 13.07 -3.33
CA TYR A 136 15.22 13.72 -3.19
C TYR A 136 15.26 14.95 -2.29
N VAL A 137 14.38 15.89 -2.58
CA VAL A 137 14.19 17.10 -1.78
C VAL A 137 13.71 16.74 -0.38
N ASP A 138 14.19 17.46 0.62
CA ASP A 138 13.65 17.39 1.98
C ASP A 138 12.36 18.22 2.08
N LEU A 139 11.22 17.55 2.01
CA LEU A 139 9.90 18.19 2.04
C LEU A 139 9.58 18.82 3.40
N SER A 140 10.23 18.38 4.48
CA SER A 140 10.03 18.97 5.80
C SER A 140 10.38 20.45 5.84
N LYS A 141 11.29 20.90 4.97
CA LYS A 141 11.68 22.31 4.82
C LYS A 141 10.62 23.17 4.12
N MET A 142 9.67 22.55 3.43
CA MET A 142 8.55 23.23 2.77
C MET A 142 7.33 23.33 3.69
N PHE A 143 7.29 22.53 4.75
CA PHE A 143 6.22 22.60 5.74
C PHE A 143 6.35 23.88 6.55
N GLY A 144 5.26 24.65 6.62
CA GLY A 144 5.26 25.93 7.33
C GLY A 144 5.92 27.08 6.57
N ASP A 145 6.36 26.91 5.31
CA ASP A 145 6.83 27.99 4.45
C ASP A 145 5.65 28.91 4.11
N ASP A 146 5.67 30.13 4.64
CA ASP A 146 4.61 31.13 4.47
C ASP A 146 4.37 31.52 3.00
N THR A 147 5.30 31.24 2.11
CA THR A 147 5.18 31.54 0.67
C THR A 147 4.46 30.42 -0.09
N LEU A 148 4.26 29.26 0.52
CA LEU A 148 3.54 28.12 -0.04
C LEU A 148 2.13 28.01 0.54
N PRO A 149 1.17 27.39 -0.18
CA PRO A 149 -0.11 27.08 0.40
C PRO A 149 0.04 26.12 1.57
N GLN A 150 -0.78 26.30 2.59
CA GLN A 150 -0.87 25.37 3.69
C GLN A 150 -2.02 24.40 3.46
N ASP A 151 -1.80 23.14 3.76
CA ASP A 151 -2.84 22.13 3.67
C ASP A 151 -3.90 22.35 4.77
N VAL A 152 -5.18 22.22 4.38
CA VAL A 152 -6.31 22.40 5.30
C VAL A 152 -6.38 21.34 6.40
N ASP A 153 -5.81 20.17 6.16
CA ASP A 153 -5.71 19.07 7.12
C ASP A 153 -4.47 19.19 8.03
N GLY A 154 -3.65 20.23 7.82
CA GLY A 154 -2.39 20.45 8.52
C GLY A 154 -1.21 19.72 7.91
N TYR A 155 -0.02 20.21 8.23
CA TYR A 155 1.25 19.58 7.88
C TYR A 155 1.86 18.88 9.09
N GLY A 156 2.69 17.91 8.78
CA GLY A 156 3.41 17.15 9.79
C GLY A 156 2.79 15.78 10.03
N ASP A 157 3.25 15.12 11.05
CA ASP A 157 3.02 13.70 11.30
C ASP A 157 1.56 13.34 11.58
N ASP A 158 0.72 14.31 11.98
CA ASP A 158 -0.71 14.09 12.25
C ASP A 158 -1.58 14.07 10.98
N ALA A 159 -1.08 14.59 9.84
CA ALA A 159 -1.84 14.63 8.58
C ALA A 159 -1.96 13.24 7.94
N TRP A 160 -0.90 12.45 7.99
CA TRP A 160 -0.83 11.09 7.47
C TRP A 160 -0.75 10.07 8.60
N PHE A 161 -0.97 8.79 8.27
CA PHE A 161 -0.60 7.72 9.18
C PHE A 161 0.93 7.65 9.27
N GLU A 162 1.49 7.68 10.47
CA GLU A 162 2.95 7.69 10.67
C GLU A 162 3.64 6.49 10.01
N ASN A 163 3.05 5.31 10.10
CA ASN A 163 3.62 4.14 9.44
C ASN A 163 3.66 4.26 7.91
N PHE A 164 2.70 4.96 7.28
CA PHE A 164 2.76 5.22 5.84
C PHE A 164 3.84 6.25 5.50
N LEU A 165 3.92 7.33 6.27
CA LEU A 165 4.97 8.32 6.09
C LEU A 165 6.36 7.72 6.33
N SER A 166 6.49 6.88 7.37
CA SER A 166 7.72 6.16 7.65
C SER A 166 8.10 5.20 6.51
N ALA A 167 7.12 4.52 5.89
CA ALA A 167 7.39 3.57 4.81
C ALA A 167 8.02 4.22 3.57
N CYS A 168 7.40 5.26 3.02
CA CYS A 168 7.85 5.86 1.76
C CYS A 168 8.60 7.20 1.92
N GLY A 169 8.50 7.83 3.08
CA GLY A 169 9.00 9.20 3.27
C GLY A 169 10.21 9.34 4.18
N ARG A 170 10.49 8.39 5.09
CA ARG A 170 11.60 8.49 6.05
C ARG A 170 12.61 7.36 5.83
N PHE A 171 13.89 7.73 5.77
CA PHE A 171 14.98 6.78 5.55
C PHE A 171 16.19 7.14 6.42
N TYR A 172 16.91 6.13 6.88
CA TYR A 172 18.16 6.19 7.60
C TYR A 172 18.09 7.01 8.90
N SER A 173 18.38 8.32 8.86
CA SER A 173 18.32 9.17 10.05
C SER A 173 16.90 9.53 10.51
N GLY A 174 15.92 9.47 9.60
CA GLY A 174 14.55 9.92 9.86
C GLY A 174 14.32 11.42 9.93
N ASP A 175 15.38 12.23 9.80
CA ASP A 175 15.30 13.69 9.91
C ASP A 175 14.72 14.35 8.66
N LYS A 176 14.84 13.68 7.52
CA LYS A 176 14.40 14.13 6.20
C LYS A 176 13.12 13.41 5.77
N ILE A 177 12.15 14.17 5.26
CA ILE A 177 10.96 13.63 4.62
C ILE A 177 11.14 13.76 3.10
N ILE A 178 11.32 12.64 2.39
CA ILE A 178 11.59 12.65 0.95
C ILE A 178 10.35 12.45 0.09
N ALA A 179 9.24 11.97 0.66
CA ALA A 179 8.00 11.75 -0.08
C ALA A 179 6.77 11.88 0.81
N LEU A 180 5.63 12.24 0.22
CA LEU A 180 4.32 12.22 0.86
C LEU A 180 3.52 11.00 0.39
N PRO A 181 2.95 10.18 1.30
CA PRO A 181 2.24 8.97 0.94
C PRO A 181 0.91 9.29 0.24
N TYR A 182 0.67 8.67 -0.92
CA TYR A 182 -0.57 8.82 -1.67
C TYR A 182 -1.23 7.49 -2.05
N ASP A 183 -0.47 6.43 -1.99
CA ASP A 183 -0.85 5.06 -2.31
C ASP A 183 -0.44 4.15 -1.16
N ALA A 184 -1.32 3.29 -0.68
CA ALA A 184 -1.04 2.49 0.51
C ALA A 184 -1.62 1.08 0.39
N ALA A 185 -0.98 0.23 -0.37
CA ALA A 185 -1.33 -1.18 -0.47
C ALA A 185 -0.91 -1.94 0.80
N ILE A 186 -1.86 -2.46 1.55
CA ILE A 186 -1.65 -3.26 2.78
C ILE A 186 -2.15 -4.68 2.55
N ALA A 187 -1.33 -5.67 2.89
CA ALA A 187 -1.72 -7.06 2.79
C ALA A 187 -2.76 -7.43 3.86
N VAL A 188 -3.80 -8.13 3.43
CA VAL A 188 -4.83 -8.71 4.29
C VAL A 188 -5.23 -10.07 3.74
N THR A 189 -5.94 -10.86 4.53
CA THR A 189 -6.46 -12.15 4.08
C THR A 189 -7.84 -11.98 3.45
N PHE A 190 -8.02 -12.55 2.27
CA PHE A 190 -9.28 -12.74 1.56
C PHE A 190 -9.67 -14.20 1.69
N PHE A 191 -10.92 -14.49 2.05
CA PHE A 191 -11.38 -15.87 2.10
C PHE A 191 -12.84 -16.01 1.69
N ARG A 192 -13.16 -17.14 1.09
CA ARG A 192 -14.51 -17.50 0.60
C ARG A 192 -15.37 -17.94 1.78
N GLN A 193 -16.13 -17.00 2.34
CA GLN A 193 -17.03 -17.26 3.46
C GLN A 193 -18.04 -18.39 3.17
N ASP A 194 -18.57 -18.42 1.97
CA ASP A 194 -19.53 -19.45 1.53
C ASP A 194 -18.93 -20.86 1.56
N LEU A 195 -17.67 -21.03 1.16
CA LEU A 195 -16.98 -22.32 1.23
C LEU A 195 -16.67 -22.72 2.67
N PHE A 196 -16.28 -21.77 3.50
CA PHE A 196 -16.00 -22.02 4.93
C PHE A 196 -17.27 -22.47 5.65
N GLU A 197 -18.41 -21.82 5.42
CA GLU A 197 -19.71 -22.20 5.98
C GLU A 197 -20.14 -23.58 5.51
N ALA A 198 -19.96 -23.90 4.21
CA ALA A 198 -20.35 -25.19 3.65
C ALA A 198 -19.57 -26.37 4.21
N HIS A 199 -18.27 -26.18 4.54
CA HIS A 199 -17.37 -27.26 4.92
C HIS A 199 -17.00 -27.27 6.42
N THR A 200 -17.58 -26.38 7.24
CA THR A 200 -17.27 -26.26 8.68
C THR A 200 -17.38 -27.59 9.43
N LYS A 201 -18.43 -28.38 9.19
CA LYS A 201 -18.66 -29.63 9.93
C LYS A 201 -17.61 -30.69 9.63
N ASP A 202 -17.25 -30.85 8.37
CA ASP A 202 -16.28 -31.85 7.93
C ASP A 202 -14.87 -31.48 8.43
N PHE A 203 -14.53 -30.19 8.36
CA PHE A 203 -13.27 -29.68 8.87
C PHE A 203 -13.17 -29.85 10.39
N GLU A 204 -14.23 -29.50 11.14
CA GLU A 204 -14.27 -29.63 12.60
C GLU A 204 -14.14 -31.10 13.05
N ALA A 205 -14.73 -32.02 12.30
CA ALA A 205 -14.59 -33.46 12.57
C ALA A 205 -13.16 -33.98 12.39
N GLU A 206 -12.39 -33.41 11.45
CA GLU A 206 -11.03 -33.82 11.14
C GLU A 206 -9.99 -33.12 12.01
N TYR A 207 -10.12 -31.78 12.22
CA TYR A 207 -9.12 -30.95 12.89
C TYR A 207 -9.45 -30.61 14.35
N GLY A 208 -10.69 -30.86 14.81
CA GLY A 208 -11.11 -30.62 16.17
C GLY A 208 -11.38 -29.16 16.54
N TYR A 209 -11.40 -28.26 15.55
CA TYR A 209 -11.78 -26.86 15.68
C TYR A 209 -12.54 -26.37 14.44
N ARG A 210 -13.26 -25.27 14.59
CA ARG A 210 -14.15 -24.76 13.55
C ARG A 210 -13.38 -24.20 12.34
N LEU A 211 -13.88 -24.44 11.13
CA LEU A 211 -13.39 -23.75 9.92
C LEU A 211 -13.85 -22.31 9.94
N GLU A 212 -12.99 -21.43 10.44
CA GLU A 212 -13.21 -19.98 10.48
C GLU A 212 -11.87 -19.26 10.31
N TYR A 213 -11.93 -17.99 9.92
CA TYR A 213 -10.75 -17.17 9.82
C TYR A 213 -11.01 -15.77 10.39
N ASN A 214 -10.12 -15.31 11.27
CA ASN A 214 -10.20 -14.05 12.00
C ASN A 214 -8.79 -13.59 12.43
N ALA A 215 -8.69 -12.52 13.23
CA ALA A 215 -7.43 -11.96 13.69
C ALA A 215 -6.57 -12.89 14.57
N ASP A 216 -7.15 -13.94 15.15
CA ASP A 216 -6.42 -14.93 15.95
C ASP A 216 -5.99 -16.16 15.12
N SER A 217 -6.40 -16.25 13.86
CA SER A 217 -6.02 -17.34 12.97
C SER A 217 -4.54 -17.30 12.64
N THR A 218 -3.87 -18.44 12.78
CA THR A 218 -2.40 -18.55 12.62
C THR A 218 -2.02 -19.11 11.25
N TRP A 219 -0.74 -19.02 10.90
CA TRP A 219 -0.20 -19.70 9.72
C TRP A 219 -0.38 -21.22 9.75
N LYS A 220 -0.49 -21.80 10.96
CA LYS A 220 -0.89 -23.21 11.10
C LYS A 220 -2.32 -23.44 10.64
N ASN A 221 -3.26 -22.56 10.98
CA ASN A 221 -4.63 -22.67 10.49
C ASN A 221 -4.70 -22.55 8.96
N VAL A 222 -3.90 -21.68 8.34
CA VAL A 222 -3.79 -21.60 6.87
C VAL A 222 -3.29 -22.91 6.28
N LEU A 223 -2.26 -23.53 6.88
CA LEU A 223 -1.74 -24.82 6.44
C LEU A 223 -2.79 -25.93 6.57
N ASP A 224 -3.51 -25.99 7.69
CA ASP A 224 -4.58 -26.97 7.94
C ASP A 224 -5.71 -26.79 6.91
N ILE A 225 -6.15 -25.57 6.64
CA ILE A 225 -7.19 -25.25 5.64
C ILE A 225 -6.72 -25.64 4.23
N ALA A 226 -5.49 -25.30 3.85
CA ALA A 226 -4.95 -25.67 2.56
C ALA A 226 -4.88 -27.19 2.38
N THR A 227 -4.44 -27.91 3.40
CA THR A 227 -4.38 -29.38 3.43
C THR A 227 -5.76 -30.01 3.30
N PHE A 228 -6.74 -29.52 4.06
CA PHE A 228 -8.12 -30.00 4.05
C PHE A 228 -8.74 -29.92 2.64
N PHE A 229 -8.72 -28.75 2.02
CA PHE A 229 -9.30 -28.56 0.69
C PHE A 229 -8.56 -29.39 -0.38
N LYS A 230 -7.23 -29.50 -0.28
CA LYS A 230 -6.46 -30.38 -1.16
C LYS A 230 -6.91 -31.83 -1.02
N THR A 231 -7.05 -32.33 0.22
CA THR A 231 -7.50 -33.70 0.48
C THR A 231 -8.90 -33.97 -0.08
N LEU A 232 -9.85 -33.02 0.12
CA LEU A 232 -11.19 -33.13 -0.49
C LEU A 232 -11.13 -33.19 -2.02
N LYS A 233 -10.33 -32.34 -2.64
CA LYS A 233 -10.18 -32.26 -4.09
C LYS A 233 -9.55 -33.52 -4.67
N GLU A 234 -8.50 -34.05 -4.05
CA GLU A 234 -7.87 -35.32 -4.44
C GLU A 234 -8.80 -36.50 -4.20
N GLY A 235 -9.72 -36.42 -3.22
CA GLY A 235 -10.81 -37.38 -3.03
C GLY A 235 -11.96 -37.29 -4.03
N GLY A 236 -11.87 -36.35 -4.99
CA GLY A 236 -12.83 -36.18 -6.09
C GLY A 236 -13.98 -35.21 -5.79
N ALA A 237 -13.91 -34.45 -4.68
CA ALA A 237 -14.89 -33.40 -4.42
C ALA A 237 -14.71 -32.23 -5.40
N ASP A 238 -15.82 -31.61 -5.81
CA ASP A 238 -15.81 -30.38 -6.62
C ASP A 238 -15.59 -29.14 -5.73
N VAL A 239 -14.37 -29.00 -5.25
CA VAL A 239 -13.92 -27.89 -4.40
C VAL A 239 -12.66 -27.26 -4.96
N PRO A 240 -12.38 -25.97 -4.69
CA PRO A 240 -11.10 -25.35 -5.04
C PRO A 240 -9.95 -25.90 -4.18
N TYR A 241 -8.72 -25.48 -4.46
CA TYR A 241 -7.62 -25.55 -3.49
C TYR A 241 -7.88 -24.60 -2.31
N GLY A 242 -7.34 -24.90 -1.12
CA GLY A 242 -7.56 -24.06 0.06
C GLY A 242 -6.81 -22.73 -0.02
N TYR A 243 -5.61 -22.73 -0.61
CA TYR A 243 -4.72 -21.57 -0.62
C TYR A 243 -3.89 -21.49 -1.90
N ALA A 244 -3.40 -20.31 -2.21
CA ALA A 244 -2.30 -20.09 -3.16
C ALA A 244 -1.41 -18.96 -2.67
N GLN A 245 -0.13 -19.01 -3.10
CA GLN A 245 0.92 -18.09 -2.69
C GLN A 245 1.43 -17.27 -3.87
N HIS A 246 2.05 -16.13 -3.56
CA HIS A 246 2.89 -15.39 -4.50
C HIS A 246 4.26 -16.08 -4.62
N GLN A 247 4.49 -16.80 -5.69
CA GLN A 247 5.74 -17.52 -5.91
C GLN A 247 6.30 -17.31 -7.33
N GLY A 248 5.75 -16.38 -8.09
CA GLY A 248 6.24 -16.02 -9.43
C GLY A 248 7.69 -15.55 -9.39
N SER A 249 8.40 -15.69 -10.51
CA SER A 249 9.82 -15.35 -10.65
C SER A 249 10.17 -13.86 -10.49
N PHE A 250 9.18 -13.04 -10.26
CA PHE A 250 9.36 -11.63 -10.00
C PHE A 250 9.83 -11.40 -8.56
N ALA A 251 10.97 -10.72 -8.39
CA ALA A 251 11.67 -10.55 -7.11
C ALA A 251 10.81 -10.09 -5.93
N TRP A 252 9.79 -9.28 -6.19
CA TRP A 252 8.93 -8.69 -5.16
C TRP A 252 7.76 -9.59 -4.74
N THR A 253 7.49 -10.69 -5.45
CA THR A 253 6.34 -11.57 -5.14
C THR A 253 6.70 -12.66 -4.15
N THR A 254 7.61 -13.54 -4.50
CA THR A 254 8.00 -14.68 -3.66
C THR A 254 8.52 -14.23 -2.29
N GLN A 255 9.36 -13.20 -2.26
CA GLN A 255 9.90 -12.68 -1.01
C GLN A 255 8.81 -12.08 -0.09
N LEU A 256 7.69 -11.57 -0.64
CA LEU A 256 6.62 -11.01 0.19
C LEU A 256 5.95 -12.06 1.08
N ASP A 257 5.70 -13.26 0.57
CA ASP A 257 5.03 -14.30 1.34
C ASP A 257 5.94 -14.91 2.41
N ILE A 258 7.21 -15.22 2.08
CA ILE A 258 8.16 -15.70 3.09
C ILE A 258 8.42 -14.61 4.15
N GLN A 259 8.49 -13.35 3.75
CA GLN A 259 8.63 -12.22 4.64
C GLN A 259 7.48 -12.15 5.65
N ARG A 260 6.20 -12.22 5.20
CA ARG A 260 5.04 -12.24 6.09
C ARG A 260 5.12 -13.38 7.12
N MET A 261 5.54 -14.56 6.68
CA MET A 261 5.67 -15.72 7.58
C MET A 261 6.80 -15.50 8.61
N MET A 262 7.96 -15.02 8.19
CA MET A 262 9.06 -14.64 9.10
C MET A 262 8.61 -13.64 10.15
N PHE A 263 7.93 -12.58 9.71
CA PHE A 263 7.43 -11.54 10.59
C PHE A 263 6.42 -12.01 11.62
N ALA A 264 5.44 -12.77 11.15
CA ALA A 264 4.42 -13.30 12.01
C ALA A 264 5.02 -14.09 13.19
N HIS A 265 6.23 -14.62 13.00
CA HIS A 265 6.95 -15.41 14.01
C HIS A 265 8.07 -14.61 14.72
N GLY A 266 7.91 -13.30 14.80
CA GLY A 266 8.82 -12.44 15.57
C GLY A 266 10.21 -12.32 14.98
N ARG A 267 10.35 -12.51 13.66
CA ARG A 267 11.63 -12.48 12.98
C ARG A 267 11.65 -11.38 11.92
N TRP A 268 12.43 -10.35 12.16
CA TRP A 268 12.86 -9.47 11.10
C TRP A 268 13.97 -10.15 10.31
N LEU A 269 13.99 -9.98 8.99
CA LEU A 269 14.90 -10.76 8.15
C LEU A 269 16.36 -10.49 8.46
N ASP A 270 16.72 -9.26 8.81
CA ASP A 270 18.11 -8.84 8.91
C ASP A 270 18.44 -7.81 9.99
N PHE A 271 17.43 -7.16 10.55
CA PHE A 271 17.63 -6.00 11.40
C PHE A 271 16.79 -6.11 12.67
N ASP A 272 17.01 -5.21 13.59
CA ASP A 272 16.12 -4.99 14.71
C ASP A 272 14.71 -4.68 14.18
N ILE A 273 13.70 -5.38 14.68
CA ILE A 273 12.28 -5.21 14.32
C ILE A 273 11.82 -3.74 14.51
N ASP A 274 12.48 -3.00 15.39
CA ASP A 274 12.20 -1.61 15.67
C ASP A 274 12.88 -0.63 14.70
N ASP A 275 13.85 -1.09 13.87
CA ASP A 275 14.52 -0.24 12.88
C ASP A 275 13.69 -0.07 11.60
N LYS A 276 12.75 0.86 11.64
CA LYS A 276 11.90 1.22 10.50
C LYS A 276 12.57 2.20 9.52
N LEU A 277 13.71 2.76 9.88
CA LEU A 277 14.42 3.76 9.07
C LEU A 277 15.47 3.14 8.16
N GLY A 278 15.93 1.95 8.49
CA GLY A 278 16.98 1.24 7.77
C GLY A 278 18.38 1.80 8.01
N SER A 279 19.37 1.19 7.38
CA SER A 279 20.78 1.57 7.49
C SER A 279 21.44 1.61 6.10
N LYS A 280 22.40 2.53 5.92
CA LYS A 280 23.31 2.52 4.76
C LYS A 280 24.42 1.50 4.90
N GLU A 281 24.68 1.05 6.12
CA GLU A 281 25.68 0.05 6.48
C GLU A 281 25.00 -1.03 7.31
N PRO A 282 24.24 -1.93 6.68
CA PRO A 282 23.57 -3.01 7.37
C PRO A 282 24.61 -3.99 7.94
N GLY A 283 24.29 -4.60 9.06
CA GLY A 283 25.11 -5.64 9.65
C GLY A 283 24.89 -7.02 9.00
N PRO A 284 25.44 -8.09 9.63
CA PRO A 284 25.24 -9.45 9.17
C PRO A 284 23.76 -9.85 9.25
N THR A 285 23.33 -10.65 8.28
CA THR A 285 21.93 -11.10 8.20
C THR A 285 21.63 -12.21 9.21
N ASN A 286 20.36 -12.35 9.53
CA ASN A 286 19.86 -13.41 10.40
C ASN A 286 19.48 -14.71 9.65
N TRP A 287 19.62 -14.76 8.33
CA TRP A 287 19.41 -15.97 7.57
C TRP A 287 20.40 -17.06 8.00
N GLY A 288 20.01 -18.32 7.93
CA GLY A 288 20.88 -19.44 8.27
C GLY A 288 20.75 -19.95 9.71
N ASP A 289 19.95 -19.31 10.55
CA ASP A 289 19.65 -19.86 11.88
C ASP A 289 18.45 -20.84 11.87
N ASP A 290 18.25 -21.54 12.99
CA ASP A 290 17.21 -22.56 13.11
C ASP A 290 15.80 -21.99 12.88
N GLN A 291 15.54 -20.73 13.26
CA GLN A 291 14.25 -20.07 13.02
C GLN A 291 14.00 -19.86 11.53
N SER A 292 15.01 -19.42 10.78
CA SER A 292 14.91 -19.21 9.33
C SER A 292 14.70 -20.54 8.61
N VAL A 293 15.43 -21.59 8.99
CA VAL A 293 15.24 -22.94 8.43
C VAL A 293 13.83 -23.44 8.67
N LEU A 294 13.32 -23.33 9.91
CA LEU A 294 11.95 -23.73 10.24
C LEU A 294 10.90 -22.97 9.41
N MET A 295 11.08 -21.65 9.22
CA MET A 295 10.14 -20.87 8.42
C MET A 295 10.15 -21.29 6.96
N LEU A 296 11.31 -21.55 6.38
CA LEU A 296 11.42 -22.07 5.01
C LEU A 296 10.80 -23.48 4.87
N GLU A 297 10.94 -24.34 5.88
CA GLU A 297 10.25 -25.64 5.93
C GLU A 297 8.71 -25.47 5.94
N LYS A 298 8.18 -24.55 6.76
CA LYS A 298 6.74 -24.29 6.84
C LYS A 298 6.22 -23.65 5.56
N PHE A 299 6.99 -22.74 4.98
CA PHE A 299 6.66 -22.09 3.70
C PHE A 299 6.59 -23.12 2.57
N LYS A 300 7.57 -24.03 2.50
CA LYS A 300 7.56 -25.14 1.53
C LYS A 300 6.39 -26.08 1.77
N ALA A 301 6.14 -26.48 3.02
CA ALA A 301 5.03 -27.35 3.36
C ALA A 301 3.67 -26.75 2.93
N LEU A 302 3.48 -25.42 3.10
CA LEU A 302 2.29 -24.73 2.63
C LEU A 302 2.23 -24.72 1.09
N ALA A 303 3.36 -24.51 0.41
CA ALA A 303 3.42 -24.56 -1.05
C ALA A 303 3.02 -25.95 -1.59
N ASP A 304 3.46 -27.02 -0.95
CA ASP A 304 3.21 -28.41 -1.34
C ASP A 304 1.68 -28.79 -1.26
N VAL A 305 0.91 -28.06 -0.47
CA VAL A 305 -0.55 -28.28 -0.33
C VAL A 305 -1.41 -27.19 -0.97
N SER A 306 -0.79 -26.16 -1.53
CA SER A 306 -1.46 -25.03 -2.20
C SER A 306 -1.77 -25.32 -3.69
N HIS A 307 -2.31 -24.32 -4.38
CA HIS A 307 -2.58 -24.41 -5.83
C HIS A 307 -1.30 -24.75 -6.61
N PRO A 308 -1.35 -25.71 -7.58
CA PRO A 308 -0.11 -26.20 -8.24
C PRO A 308 0.62 -25.14 -9.08
N ASP A 309 -0.10 -24.12 -9.58
CA ASP A 309 0.49 -23.06 -10.41
C ASP A 309 1.13 -21.91 -9.61
N ASN A 310 1.39 -22.10 -8.31
CA ASN A 310 1.96 -21.07 -7.44
C ASN A 310 3.22 -20.41 -7.99
N LEU A 311 4.12 -21.18 -8.62
CA LEU A 311 5.37 -20.66 -9.20
C LEU A 311 5.16 -19.67 -10.36
N ALA A 312 3.94 -19.59 -10.92
CA ALA A 312 3.58 -18.63 -11.95
C ALA A 312 2.85 -17.38 -11.38
N ASN A 313 2.46 -17.40 -10.09
CA ASN A 313 1.64 -16.35 -9.52
C ASN A 313 2.45 -15.13 -9.08
N GLY A 314 2.34 -14.05 -9.83
CA GLY A 314 2.55 -12.69 -9.31
C GLY A 314 1.28 -12.17 -8.63
N THR A 315 1.27 -10.90 -8.29
CA THR A 315 0.16 -10.26 -7.57
C THR A 315 -1.15 -10.28 -8.37
N LEU A 316 -1.09 -10.00 -9.68
CA LEU A 316 -2.27 -9.97 -10.56
C LEU A 316 -2.77 -11.37 -10.87
N GLU A 317 -1.86 -12.31 -11.13
CA GLU A 317 -2.18 -13.70 -11.41
C GLU A 317 -2.87 -14.37 -10.22
N LEU A 318 -2.33 -14.19 -9.01
CA LEU A 318 -2.94 -14.70 -7.78
C LEU A 318 -4.36 -14.19 -7.58
N ASN A 319 -4.58 -12.88 -7.80
CA ASN A 319 -5.92 -12.31 -7.71
C ASN A 319 -6.88 -12.92 -8.75
N THR A 320 -6.40 -13.18 -9.97
CA THR A 320 -7.18 -13.83 -11.03
C THR A 320 -7.57 -15.27 -10.66
N VAL A 321 -6.63 -16.02 -10.06
CA VAL A 321 -6.88 -17.38 -9.54
C VAL A 321 -7.99 -17.37 -8.47
N TYR A 322 -7.99 -16.38 -7.59
CA TYR A 322 -9.03 -16.21 -6.56
C TYR A 322 -10.39 -15.83 -7.17
N GLN A 323 -10.43 -14.84 -8.06
CA GLN A 323 -11.67 -14.37 -8.73
C GLN A 323 -12.35 -15.47 -9.53
N SER A 324 -11.59 -16.38 -10.15
CA SER A 324 -12.09 -17.53 -10.90
C SER A 324 -12.59 -18.68 -10.02
N GLY A 325 -12.39 -18.60 -8.70
CA GLY A 325 -12.86 -19.60 -7.74
C GLY A 325 -11.96 -20.83 -7.61
N ASN A 326 -10.72 -20.77 -8.08
CA ASN A 326 -9.78 -21.89 -8.03
C ASN A 326 -9.14 -22.08 -6.65
N ILE A 327 -9.25 -21.07 -5.78
CA ILE A 327 -8.76 -21.12 -4.38
C ILE A 327 -9.80 -20.56 -3.41
N ALA A 328 -9.78 -21.07 -2.18
CA ALA A 328 -10.68 -20.65 -1.10
C ALA A 328 -10.17 -19.43 -0.34
N MET A 329 -8.85 -19.22 -0.27
CA MET A 329 -8.26 -18.07 0.40
C MET A 329 -6.90 -17.67 -0.18
N GLN A 330 -6.56 -16.39 0.02
CA GLN A 330 -5.27 -15.78 -0.32
C GLN A 330 -4.90 -14.70 0.70
N VAL A 331 -3.61 -14.39 0.81
CA VAL A 331 -3.15 -13.12 1.38
C VAL A 331 -2.82 -12.20 0.20
N GLN A 332 -3.46 -11.04 0.14
CA GLN A 332 -3.38 -10.13 -1.00
C GLN A 332 -3.47 -8.69 -0.53
N TYR A 333 -3.00 -7.76 -1.34
CA TYR A 333 -3.18 -6.34 -1.08
C TYR A 333 -4.67 -5.97 -1.11
N HIS A 334 -5.10 -5.25 -0.08
CA HIS A 334 -6.52 -4.96 0.18
C HIS A 334 -7.19 -4.15 -0.94
N GLU A 335 -6.43 -3.38 -1.72
CA GLU A 335 -6.95 -2.60 -2.85
C GLU A 335 -7.55 -3.47 -3.98
N PHE A 336 -7.20 -4.76 -4.02
CA PHE A 336 -7.84 -5.72 -4.91
C PHE A 336 -9.28 -6.07 -4.52
N ALA A 337 -9.76 -5.64 -3.34
CA ALA A 337 -11.13 -5.91 -2.91
C ALA A 337 -12.16 -5.34 -3.90
N ALA A 338 -11.91 -4.17 -4.51
CA ALA A 338 -12.79 -3.59 -5.51
C ALA A 338 -12.98 -4.53 -6.72
N SER A 339 -11.92 -5.13 -7.22
CA SER A 339 -11.97 -6.06 -8.35
C SER A 339 -12.55 -7.44 -7.96
N VAL A 340 -12.35 -7.86 -6.71
CA VAL A 340 -12.91 -9.12 -6.18
C VAL A 340 -14.41 -9.00 -5.94
N GLU A 341 -14.91 -7.85 -5.51
CA GLU A 341 -16.35 -7.62 -5.29
C GLU A 341 -17.13 -7.32 -6.59
N ASP A 342 -16.46 -7.02 -7.69
CA ASP A 342 -17.13 -6.86 -9.00
C ASP A 342 -17.60 -8.20 -9.55
N THR A 343 -18.89 -8.47 -9.38
CA THR A 343 -19.53 -9.73 -9.82
C THR A 343 -19.52 -9.93 -11.34
N ASN A 344 -19.18 -8.93 -12.15
CA ASN A 344 -19.05 -9.09 -13.60
C ASN A 344 -17.72 -9.75 -13.99
N THR A 345 -16.68 -9.52 -13.19
CA THR A 345 -15.33 -10.06 -13.43
C THR A 345 -14.98 -11.18 -12.44
N SER A 346 -15.46 -11.11 -11.22
CA SER A 346 -15.24 -12.07 -10.14
C SER A 346 -16.48 -12.96 -9.93
N VAL A 347 -16.79 -13.77 -10.93
CA VAL A 347 -18.04 -14.58 -10.97
C VAL A 347 -18.12 -15.62 -9.85
N ALA A 348 -17.00 -16.09 -9.34
CA ALA A 348 -16.95 -17.08 -8.28
C ALA A 348 -16.86 -16.47 -6.87
N ALA A 349 -16.11 -15.38 -6.70
CA ALA A 349 -15.77 -14.79 -5.41
C ALA A 349 -16.56 -13.52 -5.06
N GLY A 350 -17.08 -12.79 -6.05
CA GLY A 350 -17.82 -11.53 -5.86
C GLY A 350 -19.01 -11.70 -4.91
N GLY A 351 -19.07 -10.84 -3.89
CA GLY A 351 -20.09 -10.86 -2.84
C GLY A 351 -20.01 -12.04 -1.86
N LYS A 352 -19.02 -12.93 -2.00
CA LYS A 352 -18.83 -14.14 -1.17
C LYS A 352 -17.52 -14.11 -0.37
N THR A 353 -16.71 -13.07 -0.56
CA THR A 353 -15.43 -12.89 0.10
C THR A 353 -15.63 -12.18 1.45
N ALA A 354 -14.94 -12.66 2.47
CA ALA A 354 -14.72 -11.94 3.72
C ALA A 354 -13.24 -11.57 3.84
N TYR A 355 -12.95 -10.58 4.69
CA TYR A 355 -11.64 -9.99 4.86
C TYR A 355 -11.24 -10.03 6.33
N ALA A 356 -9.97 -10.33 6.58
CA ALA A 356 -9.42 -10.37 7.93
C ALA A 356 -7.92 -9.98 7.90
N PRO A 357 -7.29 -9.71 9.05
CA PRO A 357 -5.85 -9.48 9.12
C PRO A 357 -5.03 -10.65 8.52
N CYS A 358 -3.77 -10.39 8.18
CA CYS A 358 -2.83 -11.44 7.81
C CYS A 358 -2.75 -12.51 8.91
N PRO A 359 -2.36 -13.77 8.58
CA PRO A 359 -2.25 -14.83 9.56
C PRO A 359 -1.27 -14.46 10.66
N LYS A 360 -1.67 -14.75 11.91
CA LYS A 360 -0.82 -14.58 13.07
C LYS A 360 0.28 -15.65 13.12
N GLY A 361 1.38 -15.34 13.76
CA GLY A 361 2.40 -16.35 14.07
C GLY A 361 1.86 -17.50 14.89
N GLU A 362 2.27 -18.71 14.55
CA GLU A 362 1.99 -19.90 15.35
C GLU A 362 3.03 -20.00 16.48
N ALA A 363 2.59 -19.89 17.74
CA ALA A 363 3.49 -19.83 18.87
C ALA A 363 4.45 -21.04 18.97
N SER A 364 3.99 -22.22 18.55
CA SER A 364 4.82 -23.42 18.54
C SER A 364 5.92 -23.45 17.48
N TRP A 365 5.89 -22.50 16.54
CA TRP A 365 6.91 -22.33 15.49
C TRP A 365 7.91 -21.22 15.82
N ILE A 366 7.81 -20.58 16.99
CA ILE A 366 8.73 -19.53 17.43
C ILE A 366 9.84 -20.13 18.30
N LEU A 367 11.06 -20.16 17.77
CA LEU A 367 12.24 -20.71 18.46
C LEU A 367 13.05 -19.63 19.20
N ASN A 368 12.98 -18.39 18.73
CA ASN A 368 13.80 -17.28 19.21
C ASN A 368 13.15 -16.46 20.35
N GLY A 369 11.95 -16.86 20.81
CA GLY A 369 11.22 -16.13 21.84
C GLY A 369 10.58 -14.81 21.41
N GLY A 370 10.55 -14.52 20.10
CA GLY A 370 9.88 -13.34 19.56
C GLY A 370 8.36 -13.39 19.69
N PRO A 371 7.66 -12.27 19.44
CA PRO A 371 6.21 -12.21 19.51
C PRO A 371 5.54 -12.92 18.33
N ALA A 372 4.35 -13.50 18.58
CA ALA A 372 3.44 -13.93 17.53
C ALA A 372 2.55 -12.75 17.12
N VAL A 373 2.68 -12.27 15.89
CA VAL A 373 1.98 -11.09 15.36
C VAL A 373 1.24 -11.38 14.07
N ASN A 374 0.28 -10.53 13.68
CA ASN A 374 -0.37 -10.57 12.37
C ASN A 374 0.53 -9.87 11.35
N GLY A 375 1.70 -10.43 11.09
CA GLY A 375 2.73 -9.81 10.24
C GLY A 375 2.21 -9.46 8.85
N THR A 376 2.11 -8.16 8.57
CA THR A 376 1.66 -7.66 7.27
C THR A 376 2.74 -6.84 6.60
N ASN A 377 2.93 -7.05 5.33
CA ASN A 377 3.76 -6.17 4.52
C ASN A 377 2.93 -5.15 3.74
N CYS A 378 3.59 -4.16 3.23
CA CYS A 378 2.99 -3.06 2.50
C CYS A 378 3.71 -2.78 1.17
N GLY A 379 2.97 -2.13 0.27
CA GLY A 379 3.51 -1.45 -0.90
C GLY A 379 3.09 0.02 -0.81
N ILE A 380 3.72 0.79 0.08
CA ILE A 380 3.37 2.20 0.26
C ILE A 380 4.09 3.04 -0.78
N GLY A 381 3.31 3.70 -1.63
CA GLY A 381 3.78 4.65 -2.62
C GLY A 381 3.69 6.10 -2.13
N GLY A 382 4.78 6.84 -2.29
CA GLY A 382 4.85 8.27 -2.02
C GLY A 382 5.18 9.08 -3.26
N ILE A 383 4.97 10.38 -3.19
CA ILE A 383 5.39 11.33 -4.21
C ILE A 383 6.62 12.07 -3.69
N GLY A 384 7.76 11.81 -4.32
CA GLY A 384 9.03 12.47 -4.06
C GLY A 384 9.40 13.46 -5.16
N ILE A 385 10.24 14.45 -4.82
CA ILE A 385 10.68 15.52 -5.71
C ILE A 385 12.17 15.37 -5.97
N ASN A 386 12.57 15.26 -7.24
CA ASN A 386 13.95 15.16 -7.68
C ASN A 386 14.75 16.43 -7.30
N ALA A 387 15.80 16.27 -6.48
CA ALA A 387 16.63 17.39 -6.02
C ALA A 387 17.48 18.03 -7.13
N ASN A 388 17.65 17.36 -8.28
CA ASN A 388 18.33 17.92 -9.44
C ASN A 388 17.47 18.93 -10.21
N ALA A 389 16.15 18.99 -9.93
CA ALA A 389 15.26 19.94 -10.60
C ALA A 389 15.55 21.39 -10.14
N PRO A 390 15.35 22.40 -11.01
CA PRO A 390 15.40 23.80 -10.60
C PRO A 390 14.44 24.08 -9.43
N GLU A 391 14.84 25.00 -8.52
CA GLU A 391 14.09 25.29 -7.30
C GLU A 391 12.62 25.65 -7.57
N ASP A 392 12.35 26.48 -8.58
CA ASP A 392 10.96 26.83 -8.94
C ASP A 392 10.13 25.60 -9.35
N LEU A 393 10.74 24.62 -10.03
CA LEU A 393 10.06 23.37 -10.35
C LEU A 393 9.90 22.46 -9.12
N GLN A 394 10.87 22.44 -8.19
CA GLN A 394 10.72 21.73 -6.93
C GLN A 394 9.54 22.28 -6.13
N ARG A 395 9.37 23.59 -6.05
CA ARG A 395 8.27 24.26 -5.35
C ARG A 395 6.94 24.05 -6.07
N ALA A 396 6.92 24.10 -7.40
CA ALA A 396 5.75 23.74 -8.20
C ALA A 396 5.33 22.27 -7.98
N ALA A 397 6.31 21.36 -7.91
CA ALA A 397 6.10 19.93 -7.65
C ALA A 397 5.55 19.68 -6.22
N TYR A 398 5.97 20.48 -5.25
CA TYR A 398 5.41 20.43 -3.90
C TYR A 398 3.90 20.71 -3.89
N LEU A 399 3.43 21.69 -4.68
CA LEU A 399 1.99 21.94 -4.80
C LEU A 399 1.23 20.71 -5.32
N PHE A 400 1.83 19.98 -6.27
CA PHE A 400 1.23 18.73 -6.75
C PHE A 400 1.20 17.65 -5.65
N ALA A 401 2.30 17.49 -4.90
CA ALA A 401 2.39 16.50 -3.84
C ALA A 401 1.34 16.73 -2.73
N ILE A 402 1.15 17.97 -2.28
CA ILE A 402 0.14 18.28 -1.25
C ILE A 402 -1.29 18.20 -1.79
N TRP A 403 -1.54 18.57 -3.07
CA TRP A 403 -2.85 18.44 -3.69
C TRP A 403 -3.24 16.97 -3.84
N SER A 404 -2.34 16.13 -4.40
CA SER A 404 -2.62 14.71 -4.65
C SER A 404 -2.83 13.89 -3.38
N THR A 405 -2.23 14.32 -2.27
CA THR A 405 -2.40 13.71 -0.94
C THR A 405 -3.46 14.42 -0.08
N SER A 406 -4.20 15.39 -0.60
CA SER A 406 -5.26 16.09 0.15
C SER A 406 -6.46 15.19 0.42
N LYS A 407 -7.21 15.50 1.49
CA LYS A 407 -8.42 14.75 1.88
C LYS A 407 -9.39 14.52 0.72
N ASN A 408 -9.66 15.56 -0.07
CA ASN A 408 -10.64 15.49 -1.14
C ASN A 408 -10.17 14.57 -2.28
N ILE A 409 -8.89 14.66 -2.66
CA ILE A 409 -8.33 13.81 -3.71
C ILE A 409 -8.23 12.37 -3.25
N GLN A 410 -7.78 12.12 -2.01
CA GLN A 410 -7.75 10.78 -1.44
C GLN A 410 -9.15 10.15 -1.34
N TYR A 411 -10.18 10.94 -1.05
CA TYR A 411 -11.56 10.47 -1.07
C TYR A 411 -12.06 10.17 -2.49
N ASP A 412 -11.71 11.00 -3.47
CA ASP A 412 -12.06 10.75 -4.87
C ASP A 412 -11.33 9.53 -5.45
N VAL A 413 -10.08 9.31 -5.07
CA VAL A 413 -9.30 8.10 -5.38
C VAL A 413 -10.01 6.85 -4.84
N LEU A 414 -10.43 6.87 -3.57
CA LEU A 414 -11.15 5.76 -2.95
C LEU A 414 -12.48 5.44 -3.67
N LYS A 415 -13.25 6.46 -4.05
CA LYS A 415 -14.54 6.29 -4.76
C LYS A 415 -14.36 5.82 -6.21
N GLY A 416 -13.29 6.23 -6.86
CA GLY A 416 -13.06 5.98 -8.27
C GLY A 416 -12.58 4.56 -8.54
N LEU A 417 -11.33 4.31 -8.31
CA LEU A 417 -10.66 3.05 -8.63
C LEU A 417 -10.29 2.21 -7.40
N GLY A 418 -10.62 2.72 -6.20
CA GLY A 418 -10.45 1.94 -4.99
C GLY A 418 -9.05 2.06 -4.36
N GLY A 419 -8.47 3.25 -4.33
CA GLY A 419 -7.23 3.50 -3.58
C GLY A 419 -7.41 3.39 -2.07
N THR A 420 -6.31 3.46 -1.35
CA THR A 420 -6.26 3.43 0.10
C THR A 420 -6.00 4.82 0.63
N PRO A 421 -6.87 5.35 1.51
CA PRO A 421 -6.60 6.64 2.13
C PRO A 421 -5.34 6.62 2.98
N THR A 422 -4.43 7.53 2.68
CA THR A 422 -3.21 7.73 3.47
C THR A 422 -3.39 8.78 4.57
N ARG A 423 -4.51 9.54 4.52
CA ARG A 423 -4.87 10.54 5.52
C ARG A 423 -5.95 10.04 6.48
N LYS A 424 -5.74 10.29 7.76
CA LYS A 424 -6.69 9.95 8.84
C LYS A 424 -8.05 10.59 8.63
N SER A 425 -8.08 11.86 8.19
CA SER A 425 -9.30 12.63 7.99
C SER A 425 -10.26 12.06 6.94
N VAL A 426 -9.77 11.23 6.00
CA VAL A 426 -10.64 10.55 5.02
C VAL A 426 -11.46 9.46 5.69
N LEU A 427 -10.91 8.75 6.68
CA LEU A 427 -11.64 7.70 7.40
C LEU A 427 -12.77 8.24 8.27
N GLU A 428 -12.74 9.54 8.59
CA GLU A 428 -13.78 10.24 9.38
C GLU A 428 -14.98 10.65 8.54
N ILE A 429 -14.92 10.52 7.21
CA ILE A 429 -16.03 10.84 6.31
C ILE A 429 -17.16 9.83 6.53
N PRO A 430 -18.41 10.28 6.82
CA PRO A 430 -19.51 9.37 7.14
C PRO A 430 -19.78 8.31 6.06
N GLU A 431 -19.65 8.68 4.78
CA GLU A 431 -19.82 7.76 3.65
C GLU A 431 -18.73 6.66 3.63
N VAL A 432 -17.50 6.99 4.03
CA VAL A 432 -16.40 6.02 4.16
C VAL A 432 -16.66 5.08 5.32
N GLN A 433 -17.12 5.59 6.45
CA GLN A 433 -17.49 4.77 7.60
C GLN A 433 -18.65 3.81 7.26
N ALA A 434 -19.68 4.30 6.56
CA ALA A 434 -20.81 3.48 6.12
C ALA A 434 -20.37 2.39 5.10
N ALA A 435 -19.40 2.68 4.25
CA ALA A 435 -18.91 1.75 3.23
C ALA A 435 -18.16 0.53 3.79
N GLN A 436 -17.79 0.53 5.06
CA GLN A 436 -17.20 -0.63 5.74
C GLN A 436 -18.22 -1.77 5.98
N GLN A 437 -19.49 -1.50 5.72
CA GLN A 437 -20.57 -2.49 5.84
C GLN A 437 -21.03 -2.95 4.44
N ARG A 438 -21.47 -4.20 4.33
CA ARG A 438 -22.07 -4.71 3.08
C ARG A 438 -23.57 -4.33 2.98
N PRO A 439 -24.09 -4.04 1.75
CA PRO A 439 -23.35 -3.82 0.50
C PRO A 439 -22.58 -2.48 0.53
N SER A 440 -21.42 -2.41 -0.12
CA SER A 440 -20.59 -1.22 -0.14
C SER A 440 -20.49 -0.60 -1.53
N ALA A 441 -20.58 0.73 -1.60
CA ALA A 441 -20.29 1.51 -2.81
C ALA A 441 -18.77 1.74 -3.01
N MET A 442 -17.97 1.48 -1.97
CA MET A 442 -16.51 1.57 -1.96
C MET A 442 -15.95 0.24 -1.46
N PRO A 443 -15.79 -0.78 -2.33
CA PRO A 443 -15.49 -2.15 -1.89
C PRO A 443 -14.19 -2.26 -1.07
N ASN A 444 -13.18 -1.44 -1.34
CA ASN A 444 -11.95 -1.45 -0.55
C ASN A 444 -12.19 -1.10 0.93
N ALA A 445 -13.23 -0.31 1.25
CA ALA A 445 -13.56 0.00 2.63
C ALA A 445 -13.98 -1.24 3.45
N LEU A 446 -14.39 -2.34 2.82
CA LEU A 446 -14.69 -3.62 3.49
C LEU A 446 -13.48 -4.22 4.19
N THR A 447 -12.27 -3.84 3.76
CA THR A 447 -11.00 -4.32 4.33
C THR A 447 -10.46 -3.43 5.44
N PHE A 448 -11.05 -2.25 5.68
CA PHE A 448 -10.46 -1.21 6.52
C PHE A 448 -10.31 -1.60 7.98
N ASP A 449 -11.17 -2.49 8.50
CA ASP A 449 -10.94 -3.04 9.84
C ASP A 449 -9.61 -3.81 9.88
N ALA A 450 -9.38 -4.72 8.94
CA ALA A 450 -8.14 -5.48 8.86
C ALA A 450 -6.90 -4.58 8.61
N VAL A 451 -7.05 -3.52 7.82
CA VAL A 451 -5.97 -2.57 7.50
C VAL A 451 -5.65 -1.67 8.69
N TYR A 452 -6.63 -0.89 9.16
CA TYR A 452 -6.38 0.22 10.09
C TYR A 452 -6.41 -0.17 11.56
N ASN A 453 -7.08 -1.26 11.92
CA ASN A 453 -7.11 -1.76 13.29
C ASN A 453 -6.05 -2.83 13.58
N TYR A 454 -5.51 -3.47 12.53
CA TYR A 454 -4.50 -4.52 12.66
C TYR A 454 -3.26 -4.23 11.80
N GLY A 455 -3.37 -4.23 10.49
CA GLY A 455 -2.25 -4.24 9.55
C GLY A 455 -1.25 -3.12 9.76
N ILE A 456 -1.72 -1.87 9.94
CA ILE A 456 -0.84 -0.72 10.15
C ILE A 456 -0.44 -0.50 11.61
N LYS A 457 -0.88 -1.35 12.53
CA LYS A 457 -0.53 -1.23 13.95
C LYS A 457 0.77 -1.95 14.27
N ASP A 458 1.60 -1.32 15.09
CA ASP A 458 2.73 -1.99 15.67
C ASP A 458 2.27 -3.11 16.64
N PRO A 459 2.94 -4.24 16.67
CA PRO A 459 4.10 -4.64 15.87
C PRO A 459 3.75 -5.36 14.55
N ASN A 460 2.51 -5.32 14.06
CA ASN A 460 2.08 -6.05 12.86
C ASN A 460 2.61 -5.45 11.56
N PHE A 461 2.81 -4.13 11.53
CA PHE A 461 3.22 -3.41 10.34
C PHE A 461 4.70 -3.56 10.08
N VAL A 462 5.00 -4.07 8.91
CA VAL A 462 6.33 -4.46 8.52
C VAL A 462 6.81 -3.70 7.31
N LEU A 463 7.99 -3.14 7.43
CA LEU A 463 8.76 -2.61 6.30
C LEU A 463 9.83 -3.64 5.91
N GLY A 464 10.13 -3.75 4.63
CA GLY A 464 11.29 -4.53 4.20
C GLY A 464 12.59 -3.80 4.54
N PRO A 465 13.75 -4.45 4.39
CA PRO A 465 15.03 -3.83 4.65
C PRO A 465 15.22 -2.59 3.76
N LYS A 466 15.42 -1.45 4.40
CA LYS A 466 15.74 -0.18 3.75
C LYS A 466 17.25 -0.03 3.68
N ILE A 467 17.83 -0.71 2.71
CA ILE A 467 19.28 -0.71 2.44
C ILE A 467 19.54 -0.20 1.03
N PRO A 468 20.73 0.34 0.73
CA PRO A 468 21.05 0.82 -0.62
C PRO A 468 20.91 -0.26 -1.70
N GLU A 469 21.23 -1.51 -1.38
CA GLU A 469 21.20 -2.69 -2.25
C GLU A 469 19.86 -3.45 -2.20
N ALA A 470 18.78 -2.81 -1.77
CA ALA A 470 17.48 -3.46 -1.56
C ALA A 470 16.97 -4.26 -2.76
N ASN A 471 17.25 -3.84 -4.00
CA ASN A 471 16.82 -4.56 -5.19
C ASN A 471 17.55 -5.90 -5.36
N GLU A 472 18.85 -5.92 -5.15
CA GLU A 472 19.69 -7.10 -5.19
C GLU A 472 19.32 -8.05 -4.06
N TYR A 473 19.14 -7.51 -2.86
CA TYR A 473 18.70 -8.24 -1.67
C TYR A 473 17.40 -9.04 -1.94
N HIS A 474 16.37 -8.38 -2.44
CA HIS A 474 15.10 -9.04 -2.73
C HIS A 474 15.20 -10.05 -3.88
N SER A 475 16.05 -9.78 -4.86
CA SER A 475 16.29 -10.71 -5.97
C SER A 475 16.96 -12.00 -5.50
N LEU A 476 17.91 -11.92 -4.57
CA LEU A 476 18.53 -13.08 -3.95
C LEU A 476 17.53 -13.93 -3.16
N ILE A 477 16.71 -13.31 -2.30
CA ILE A 477 15.68 -14.04 -1.55
C ILE A 477 14.71 -14.75 -2.51
N ALA A 478 14.25 -14.07 -3.55
CA ALA A 478 13.30 -14.64 -4.49
C ALA A 478 13.90 -15.83 -5.24
N SER A 479 15.15 -15.70 -5.76
CA SER A 479 15.79 -16.75 -6.52
C SER A 479 16.09 -18.00 -5.68
N GLU A 480 16.66 -17.84 -4.51
CA GLU A 480 16.98 -18.97 -3.62
C GLU A 480 15.71 -19.66 -3.10
N THR A 481 14.68 -18.87 -2.77
CA THR A 481 13.38 -19.42 -2.37
C THR A 481 12.73 -20.22 -3.50
N GLN A 482 12.81 -19.76 -4.76
CA GLN A 482 12.29 -20.51 -5.89
C GLN A 482 13.04 -21.81 -6.15
N ARG A 483 14.37 -21.83 -5.98
CA ARG A 483 15.19 -23.06 -6.07
C ARG A 483 14.76 -24.07 -5.02
N MET A 484 14.44 -23.63 -3.81
CA MET A 484 13.87 -24.48 -2.77
C MET A 484 12.49 -25.03 -3.16
N LEU A 485 11.59 -24.17 -3.65
CA LEU A 485 10.24 -24.55 -4.01
C LEU A 485 10.19 -25.50 -5.21
N SER A 486 11.14 -25.39 -6.15
CA SER A 486 11.30 -26.32 -7.26
C SER A 486 11.95 -27.65 -6.85
N GLY A 487 12.43 -27.77 -5.62
CA GLY A 487 13.10 -28.97 -5.10
C GLY A 487 14.59 -29.06 -5.44
N GLU A 488 15.19 -28.01 -5.97
CA GLU A 488 16.64 -27.96 -6.26
C GLU A 488 17.48 -27.85 -4.99
N MET A 489 16.95 -27.17 -3.96
CA MET A 489 17.61 -26.98 -2.68
C MET A 489 16.72 -27.41 -1.50
N SER A 490 17.35 -27.84 -0.42
CA SER A 490 16.65 -28.03 0.86
C SER A 490 16.41 -26.68 1.56
N PRO A 491 15.42 -26.58 2.49
CA PRO A 491 15.26 -25.38 3.32
C PRO A 491 16.54 -24.97 4.06
N ALA A 492 17.31 -25.93 4.59
CA ALA A 492 18.56 -25.66 5.28
C ALA A 492 19.65 -25.12 4.34
N ASP A 493 19.80 -25.72 3.14
CA ASP A 493 20.76 -25.22 2.15
C ASP A 493 20.35 -23.83 1.66
N THR A 494 19.05 -23.58 1.49
CA THR A 494 18.53 -22.25 1.10
C THR A 494 18.85 -21.20 2.17
N ALA A 495 18.63 -21.51 3.45
CA ALA A 495 18.96 -20.60 4.55
C ALA A 495 20.46 -20.29 4.60
N ALA A 496 21.32 -21.31 4.44
CA ALA A 496 22.77 -21.14 4.42
C ALA A 496 23.23 -20.29 3.23
N SER A 497 22.70 -20.58 2.02
CA SER A 497 23.01 -19.82 0.80
C SER A 497 22.58 -18.35 0.90
N LEU A 498 21.38 -18.10 1.43
CA LEU A 498 20.90 -16.73 1.67
C LEU A 498 21.81 -15.99 2.64
N LYS A 499 22.21 -16.64 3.75
CA LYS A 499 23.13 -16.00 4.69
C LYS A 499 24.44 -15.60 4.02
N GLU A 500 25.09 -16.53 3.30
CA GLU A 500 26.37 -16.27 2.63
C GLU A 500 26.26 -15.11 1.64
N GLN A 501 25.29 -15.17 0.72
CA GLN A 501 25.13 -14.16 -0.34
C GLN A 501 24.70 -12.78 0.17
N LEU A 502 23.86 -12.75 1.21
CA LEU A 502 23.38 -11.48 1.76
C LEU A 502 24.41 -10.84 2.70
N ASP A 503 25.20 -11.63 3.43
CA ASP A 503 26.35 -11.11 4.19
C ASP A 503 27.41 -10.54 3.24
N GLU A 504 27.70 -11.23 2.11
CA GLU A 504 28.57 -10.69 1.07
C GLU A 504 28.05 -9.39 0.47
N LEU A 505 26.72 -9.28 0.22
CA LEU A 505 26.09 -8.06 -0.28
C LEU A 505 26.23 -6.90 0.72
N ASN A 506 26.20 -7.20 2.02
CA ASN A 506 26.32 -6.23 3.11
C ASN A 506 27.78 -5.91 3.50
N ASP A 507 28.77 -6.44 2.80
CA ASP A 507 30.22 -6.27 3.09
C ASP A 507 30.62 -6.73 4.51
N VAL A 508 30.05 -7.82 5.06
CA VAL A 508 30.30 -8.36 6.40
C VAL A 508 30.78 -9.81 6.42
#